data_b7befa5c3dcf6b6e2996aaeb454fead4
#
_entry.id   b7befa5c3dcf6b6e2996aaeb454fead4
#
_cell.length_a   1.000
_cell.length_b   1.000
_cell.length_c   1.000
_cell.angle_alpha   90.00
_cell.angle_beta   90.00
_cell.angle_gamma   90.00
#
_symmetry.space_group_name_H-M   'P 1'
#
loop_
_entity.id
_entity.type
_entity.pdbx_description
1 polymer ?
#
loop_
_entity_poly.entity_id
_entity_poly.type
_entity_poly.pdbx_seq_one_letter_code
_entity_poly.pdbx_strand_id
1 'polypeptide(L)'
;WAKLALSLFRVVAIGLIIRYLYQQMKQSASKEFLVVVSFVLAGATGNLLDSMFYDLFFNVDPCVAFNQMPGSGIKAVCTSGHFSYPIEVRHQGFLLGSVVDMFQFNVSWPSAVPFLGGQQIFPAIWNLADACISIGLFWAIIRQKKFFPKKVVAEKQETES
;
A
#
# COMPACT_ATOMS: atom_id res chain seq x y z
N TRP A 1 -8.22 -15.77 5.93
CA TRP A 1 -6.79 -16.06 6.09
C TRP A 1 -5.91 -15.15 5.22
N ALA A 2 -6.30 -14.83 3.97
CA ALA A 2 -5.49 -14.02 3.05
C ALA A 2 -5.20 -12.61 3.60
N LYS A 3 -6.17 -11.92 4.21
CA LYS A 3 -5.95 -10.59 4.82
C LYS A 3 -4.95 -10.64 5.96
N LEU A 4 -5.05 -11.64 6.83
CA LEU A 4 -4.14 -11.80 7.96
C LEU A 4 -2.71 -12.10 7.49
N ALA A 5 -2.56 -12.97 6.49
CA ALA A 5 -1.27 -13.25 5.87
C ALA A 5 -0.65 -11.99 5.25
N LEU A 6 -1.45 -11.17 4.56
CA LEU A 6 -1.01 -9.90 3.97
C LEU A 6 -0.56 -8.90 5.04
N SER A 7 -1.31 -8.79 6.13
CA SER A 7 -0.95 -7.90 7.25
C SER A 7 0.33 -8.34 7.95
N LEU A 8 0.50 -9.64 8.18
CA LEU A 8 1.75 -10.20 8.73
C LEU A 8 2.94 -9.96 7.80
N PHE A 9 2.75 -10.16 6.50
CA PHE A 9 3.79 -9.84 5.50
C PHE A 9 4.20 -8.37 5.57
N ARG A 10 3.24 -7.44 5.70
CA ARG A 10 3.52 -6.01 5.87
C ARG A 10 4.35 -5.73 7.13
N VAL A 11 4.03 -6.36 8.27
CA VAL A 11 4.81 -6.22 9.51
C VAL A 11 6.27 -6.64 9.31
N VAL A 12 6.48 -7.81 8.71
CA VAL A 12 7.82 -8.31 8.41
C VAL A 12 8.57 -7.38 7.46
N ALA A 13 7.91 -6.95 6.38
CA ALA A 13 8.51 -6.04 5.40
C ALA A 13 8.93 -4.71 6.03
N ILE A 14 8.08 -4.11 6.87
CA ILE A 14 8.39 -2.88 7.61
C ILE A 14 9.62 -3.09 8.52
N GLY A 15 9.67 -4.19 9.26
CA GLY A 15 10.83 -4.53 10.11
C GLY A 15 12.13 -4.62 9.31
N LEU A 16 12.08 -5.24 8.14
CA LEU A 16 13.23 -5.34 7.23
C LEU A 16 13.64 -3.97 6.68
N ILE A 17 12.69 -3.11 6.31
CA ILE A 17 12.97 -1.75 5.82
C ILE A 17 13.61 -0.91 6.92
N ILE A 18 13.10 -0.97 8.16
CA ILE A 18 13.68 -0.26 9.31
C ILE A 18 15.11 -0.72 9.56
N ARG A 19 15.35 -2.04 9.59
CA ARG A 19 16.70 -2.61 9.74
C ARG A 19 17.63 -2.13 8.63
N TYR A 20 17.16 -2.17 7.40
CA TYR A 20 17.93 -1.71 6.25
C TYR A 20 18.25 -0.22 6.33
N LEU A 21 17.26 0.62 6.67
CA LEU A 21 17.44 2.06 6.84
C LEU A 21 18.49 2.36 7.91
N TYR A 22 18.41 1.67 9.04
CA TYR A 22 19.39 1.82 10.14
C TYR A 22 20.82 1.45 9.70
N GLN A 23 20.99 0.39 8.92
CA GLN A 23 22.29 0.02 8.36
C GLN A 23 22.81 1.07 7.40
N GLN A 24 21.96 1.62 6.53
CA GLN A 24 22.34 2.66 5.57
C GLN A 24 22.72 3.97 6.27
N MET A 25 22.05 4.32 7.35
CA MET A 25 22.44 5.48 8.18
C MET A 25 23.83 5.31 8.77
N LYS A 26 24.17 4.13 9.26
CA LYS A 26 25.54 3.83 9.79
C LYS A 26 26.61 3.87 8.70
N GLN A 27 26.26 3.53 7.47
CA GLN A 27 27.18 3.56 6.32
C GLN A 27 27.26 4.93 5.64
N SER A 28 26.72 5.98 6.27
CA SER A 28 26.70 7.34 5.74
C SER A 28 26.09 7.44 4.32
N ALA A 29 25.03 6.68 4.07
CA ALA A 29 24.29 6.76 2.81
C ALA A 29 23.81 8.19 2.52
N SER A 30 23.59 8.51 1.24
CA SER A 30 23.16 9.85 0.84
C SER A 30 21.83 10.22 1.50
N LYS A 31 21.70 11.47 1.94
CA LYS A 31 20.45 11.98 2.54
C LYS A 31 19.25 11.78 1.62
N GLU A 32 19.44 11.97 0.31
CA GLU A 32 18.40 11.74 -0.69
C GLU A 32 17.89 10.30 -0.67
N PHE A 33 18.78 9.31 -0.57
CA PHE A 33 18.40 7.91 -0.48
C PHE A 33 17.63 7.60 0.79
N LEU A 34 18.06 8.15 1.94
CA LEU A 34 17.35 7.97 3.21
C LEU A 34 15.93 8.54 3.16
N VAL A 35 15.75 9.71 2.53
CA VAL A 35 14.42 10.32 2.33
C VAL A 35 13.53 9.41 1.48
N VAL A 36 14.05 8.90 0.37
CA VAL A 36 13.30 8.00 -0.53
C VAL A 36 12.82 6.74 0.21
N VAL A 37 13.71 6.09 0.97
CA VAL A 37 13.35 4.89 1.75
C VAL A 37 12.35 5.23 2.86
N SER A 38 12.48 6.43 3.47
CA SER A 38 11.54 6.90 4.49
C SER A 38 10.13 7.13 3.92
N PHE A 39 9.98 7.59 2.68
CA PHE A 39 8.68 7.69 2.01
C PHE A 39 8.01 6.32 1.87
N VAL A 40 8.76 5.31 1.43
CA VAL A 40 8.25 3.94 1.32
C VAL A 40 7.86 3.38 2.70
N LEU A 41 8.70 3.62 3.72
CA LEU A 41 8.44 3.19 5.08
C LEU A 41 7.18 3.86 5.65
N ALA A 42 7.03 5.18 5.45
CA ALA A 42 5.87 5.92 5.93
C ALA A 42 4.56 5.40 5.32
N GLY A 43 4.54 5.19 4.01
CA GLY A 43 3.37 4.63 3.33
C GLY A 43 3.05 3.19 3.77
N ALA A 44 4.06 2.32 3.85
CA ALA A 44 3.86 0.95 4.33
C ALA A 44 3.32 0.92 5.77
N THR A 45 3.82 1.81 6.64
CA THR A 45 3.36 1.94 8.02
C THR A 45 1.93 2.47 8.08
N GLY A 46 1.57 3.46 7.26
CA GLY A 46 0.20 3.99 7.18
C GLY A 46 -0.80 2.88 6.84
N ASN A 47 -0.56 2.13 5.76
CA ASN A 47 -1.42 1.01 5.37
C ASN A 47 -1.48 -0.11 6.44
N LEU A 48 -0.41 -0.32 7.20
CA LEU A 48 -0.42 -1.27 8.32
C LEU A 48 -1.28 -0.76 9.47
N LEU A 49 -1.16 0.53 9.84
CA LEU A 49 -1.97 1.14 10.90
C LEU A 49 -3.47 1.05 10.59
N ASP A 50 -3.86 1.32 9.35
CA ASP A 50 -5.25 1.14 8.93
C ASP A 50 -5.69 -0.32 9.13
N SER A 51 -4.90 -1.28 8.66
CA SER A 51 -5.23 -2.71 8.81
C SER A 51 -5.29 -3.17 10.27
N MET A 52 -4.52 -2.55 11.16
CA MET A 52 -4.50 -2.90 12.58
C MET A 52 -5.68 -2.31 13.34
N PHE A 53 -5.99 -1.07 13.08
CA PHE A 53 -6.84 -0.28 13.97
C PHE A 53 -8.19 0.10 13.40
N TYR A 54 -8.37 0.06 12.07
CA TYR A 54 -9.61 0.52 11.45
C TYR A 54 -10.86 -0.14 12.05
N ASP A 55 -10.88 -1.47 12.15
CA ASP A 55 -12.03 -2.21 12.68
C ASP A 55 -12.21 -2.05 14.21
N LEU A 56 -11.20 -1.52 14.91
CA LEU A 56 -11.30 -1.25 16.35
C LEU A 56 -11.91 0.12 16.66
N PHE A 57 -11.68 1.09 15.77
CA PHE A 57 -12.16 2.46 15.98
C PHE A 57 -13.43 2.76 15.22
N PHE A 58 -13.70 2.05 14.14
CA PHE A 58 -14.87 2.29 13.29
C PHE A 58 -15.79 1.08 13.28
N ASN A 59 -17.06 1.32 13.61
CA ASN A 59 -18.10 0.29 13.47
C ASN A 59 -18.28 -0.05 11.99
N VAL A 60 -18.24 -1.35 11.71
CA VAL A 60 -18.43 -1.85 10.36
C VAL A 60 -19.92 -1.98 10.08
N ASP A 61 -20.45 -1.12 9.22
CA ASP A 61 -21.83 -1.19 8.78
C ASP A 61 -22.05 -2.43 7.92
N PRO A 62 -22.90 -3.38 8.35
CA PRO A 62 -23.19 -4.58 7.59
C PRO A 62 -23.94 -4.33 6.29
N CYS A 63 -24.61 -3.19 6.13
CA CYS A 63 -25.34 -2.87 4.91
C CYS A 63 -24.43 -2.43 3.75
N VAL A 64 -23.19 -2.04 4.03
CA VAL A 64 -22.24 -1.67 2.99
C VAL A 64 -21.74 -2.91 2.25
N ALA A 65 -21.91 -2.94 0.94
CA ALA A 65 -21.55 -4.09 0.09
C ALA A 65 -20.11 -4.58 0.27
N PHE A 66 -19.18 -3.67 0.52
CA PHE A 66 -17.77 -3.99 0.78
C PHE A 66 -17.55 -4.85 2.04
N ASN A 67 -18.44 -4.72 3.03
CA ASN A 67 -18.38 -5.49 4.29
C ASN A 67 -19.10 -6.83 4.19
N GLN A 68 -19.85 -7.07 3.11
CA GLN A 68 -20.56 -8.32 2.88
C GLN A 68 -19.60 -9.37 2.30
N MET A 69 -19.60 -10.55 2.88
CA MET A 69 -18.75 -11.66 2.44
C MET A 69 -19.51 -12.99 2.56
N PRO A 70 -20.22 -13.39 1.52
CA PRO A 70 -20.92 -14.67 1.49
C PRO A 70 -19.93 -15.83 1.76
N GLY A 71 -20.34 -16.78 2.61
CA GLY A 71 -19.50 -17.93 2.99
C GLY A 71 -18.51 -17.64 4.12
N SER A 72 -18.57 -16.47 4.78
CA SER A 72 -17.71 -16.14 5.92
C SER A 72 -18.11 -16.86 7.21
N GLY A 73 -19.38 -17.25 7.31
CA GLY A 73 -19.98 -17.84 8.53
C GLY A 73 -20.31 -16.80 9.62
N ILE A 74 -19.94 -15.52 9.45
CA ILE A 74 -20.24 -14.47 10.42
C ILE A 74 -21.51 -13.77 10.02
N LYS A 75 -22.58 -13.99 10.76
CA LYS A 75 -23.89 -13.40 10.50
C LYS A 75 -24.02 -12.04 11.19
N ALA A 76 -24.49 -11.04 10.45
CA ALA A 76 -24.88 -9.72 10.92
C ALA A 76 -26.27 -9.38 10.38
N VAL A 77 -26.93 -8.39 10.97
CA VAL A 77 -28.24 -7.93 10.51
C VAL A 77 -28.05 -6.57 9.83
N CYS A 78 -28.41 -6.51 8.56
CA CYS A 78 -28.52 -5.23 7.86
C CYS A 78 -29.95 -4.71 8.03
N THR A 79 -30.09 -3.48 8.53
CA THR A 79 -31.36 -2.79 8.65
C THR A 79 -31.39 -1.62 7.69
N SER A 80 -32.27 -1.69 6.69
CA SER A 80 -32.50 -0.63 5.72
C SER A 80 -33.97 -0.19 5.79
N GLY A 81 -34.18 1.00 6.36
CA GLY A 81 -35.53 1.51 6.63
C GLY A 81 -36.30 0.61 7.61
N HIS A 82 -37.40 0.03 7.18
CA HIS A 82 -38.23 -0.87 7.98
C HIS A 82 -37.92 -2.37 7.80
N PHE A 83 -36.97 -2.70 6.96
CA PHE A 83 -36.58 -4.08 6.67
C PHE A 83 -35.27 -4.44 7.31
N SER A 84 -35.25 -5.60 7.99
CA SER A 84 -34.05 -6.19 8.57
C SER A 84 -33.86 -7.58 7.99
N TYR A 85 -32.65 -7.86 7.46
CA TYR A 85 -32.32 -9.16 6.88
C TYR A 85 -30.95 -9.61 7.31
N PRO A 86 -30.76 -10.92 7.54
CA PRO A 86 -29.47 -11.46 7.92
C PRO A 86 -28.57 -11.52 6.69
N ILE A 87 -27.34 -11.08 6.87
CA ILE A 87 -26.28 -11.18 5.86
C ILE A 87 -25.00 -11.71 6.48
N GLU A 88 -24.12 -12.23 5.66
CA GLU A 88 -22.79 -12.62 6.11
C GLU A 88 -21.80 -11.48 5.86
N VAL A 89 -21.01 -11.17 6.88
CA VAL A 89 -20.01 -10.10 6.85
C VAL A 89 -18.61 -10.65 6.93
N ARG A 90 -17.64 -9.86 6.47
CA ARG A 90 -16.24 -10.21 6.53
C ARG A 90 -15.75 -10.37 7.97
N HIS A 91 -14.68 -11.14 8.16
CA HIS A 91 -13.98 -11.18 9.44
C HIS A 91 -13.46 -9.79 9.80
N GLN A 92 -13.68 -9.39 11.05
CA GLN A 92 -13.31 -8.11 11.63
C GLN A 92 -12.34 -8.32 12.78
N GLY A 93 -11.56 -7.31 13.08
CA GLY A 93 -10.66 -7.32 14.24
C GLY A 93 -9.24 -6.84 13.93
N PHE A 94 -8.37 -6.99 14.90
CA PHE A 94 -6.98 -6.60 14.81
C PHE A 94 -6.27 -7.27 13.62
N LEU A 95 -5.59 -6.49 12.79
CA LEU A 95 -4.94 -6.92 11.54
C LEU A 95 -5.88 -7.39 10.42
N LEU A 96 -7.19 -7.29 10.60
CA LEU A 96 -8.21 -7.64 9.60
C LEU A 96 -8.89 -6.41 8.99
N GLY A 97 -8.58 -5.22 9.51
CA GLY A 97 -9.10 -3.95 9.06
C GLY A 97 -8.81 -3.69 7.59
N SER A 98 -9.64 -2.85 7.00
CA SER A 98 -9.48 -2.43 5.61
C SER A 98 -8.63 -1.18 5.55
N VAL A 99 -7.77 -1.10 4.56
CA VAL A 99 -7.09 0.15 4.21
C VAL A 99 -8.14 1.09 3.61
N VAL A 100 -8.14 2.33 4.06
CA VAL A 100 -9.14 3.32 3.64
C VAL A 100 -8.60 4.14 2.48
N ASP A 101 -9.22 3.96 1.33
CA ASP A 101 -8.91 4.74 0.13
C ASP A 101 -9.86 5.94 0.06
N MET A 102 -9.28 7.15 -0.03
CA MET A 102 -10.05 8.40 0.08
C MET A 102 -10.01 9.24 -1.19
N PHE A 103 -9.05 9.04 -2.07
CA PHE A 103 -8.81 9.92 -3.21
C PHE A 103 -9.18 9.21 -4.51
N GLN A 104 -10.05 9.84 -5.29
CA GLN A 104 -10.39 9.43 -6.65
C GLN A 104 -10.26 10.63 -7.60
N PHE A 105 -9.56 10.43 -8.70
CA PHE A 105 -9.52 11.43 -9.74
C PHE A 105 -10.75 11.32 -10.63
N ASN A 106 -11.64 12.30 -10.53
CA ASN A 106 -12.84 12.37 -11.39
C ASN A 106 -12.53 13.13 -12.69
N VAL A 107 -11.55 12.64 -13.45
CA VAL A 107 -11.16 13.18 -14.75
C VAL A 107 -11.45 12.14 -15.82
N SER A 108 -12.24 12.52 -16.83
CA SER A 108 -12.60 11.64 -17.94
C SER A 108 -11.97 12.13 -19.24
N TRP A 109 -11.72 11.19 -20.16
CA TRP A 109 -11.29 11.53 -21.50
C TRP A 109 -12.36 12.37 -22.21
N PRO A 110 -11.96 13.41 -22.96
CA PRO A 110 -12.89 14.16 -23.81
C PRO A 110 -13.65 13.20 -24.74
N SER A 111 -14.93 13.45 -24.95
CA SER A 111 -15.79 12.63 -25.83
C SER A 111 -15.28 12.55 -27.28
N ALA A 112 -14.41 13.46 -27.69
CA ALA A 112 -13.78 13.48 -29.02
C ALA A 112 -12.70 12.39 -29.22
N VAL A 113 -12.26 11.70 -28.15
CA VAL A 113 -11.21 10.66 -28.25
C VAL A 113 -11.85 9.33 -28.64
N PRO A 114 -11.50 8.73 -29.80
CA PRO A 114 -12.04 7.43 -30.21
C PRO A 114 -11.69 6.36 -29.18
N PHE A 115 -12.64 5.46 -28.87
CA PHE A 115 -12.53 4.32 -27.94
C PHE A 115 -12.38 4.65 -26.44
N LEU A 116 -11.93 5.86 -26.06
CA LEU A 116 -11.69 6.27 -24.68
C LEU A 116 -12.62 7.39 -24.20
N GLY A 117 -13.38 8.01 -25.10
CA GLY A 117 -14.27 9.14 -24.81
C GLY A 117 -15.27 8.81 -23.69
N GLY A 118 -15.29 9.64 -22.65
CA GLY A 118 -16.16 9.48 -21.49
C GLY A 118 -15.68 8.48 -20.43
N GLN A 119 -14.63 7.71 -20.69
CA GLN A 119 -14.04 6.83 -19.67
C GLN A 119 -13.16 7.63 -18.71
N GLN A 120 -13.12 7.20 -17.45
CA GLN A 120 -12.21 7.82 -16.47
C GLN A 120 -10.75 7.56 -16.83
N ILE A 121 -9.93 8.61 -16.78
CA ILE A 121 -8.48 8.51 -17.06
C ILE A 121 -7.79 7.65 -15.99
N PHE A 122 -8.20 7.80 -14.73
CA PHE A 122 -7.66 7.05 -13.61
C PHE A 122 -8.79 6.60 -12.67
N PRO A 123 -9.38 5.41 -12.90
CA PRO A 123 -10.51 4.93 -12.12
C PRO A 123 -10.15 4.41 -10.73
N ALA A 124 -8.85 4.26 -10.44
CA ALA A 124 -8.42 3.73 -9.15
C ALA A 124 -8.66 4.73 -8.02
N ILE A 125 -9.20 4.22 -6.92
CA ILE A 125 -9.27 4.93 -5.64
C ILE A 125 -7.98 4.61 -4.88
N TRP A 126 -7.38 5.61 -4.26
CA TRP A 126 -6.08 5.48 -3.60
C TRP A 126 -6.02 6.30 -2.31
N ASN A 127 -4.99 6.08 -1.51
CA ASN A 127 -4.77 6.80 -0.27
C ASN A 127 -3.38 7.47 -0.23
N LEU A 128 -3.18 8.28 0.80
CA LEU A 128 -1.91 9.00 0.98
C LEU A 128 -0.72 8.04 1.17
N ALA A 129 -0.94 6.90 1.81
CA ALA A 129 0.09 5.89 2.01
C ALA A 129 0.56 5.29 0.68
N ASP A 130 -0.38 4.99 -0.24
CA ASP A 130 -0.05 4.50 -1.59
C ASP A 130 0.71 5.54 -2.40
N ALA A 131 0.32 6.83 -2.26
CA ALA A 131 1.07 7.93 -2.87
C ALA A 131 2.52 7.99 -2.36
N CYS A 132 2.73 7.88 -1.05
CA CYS A 132 4.07 7.87 -0.47
C CYS A 132 4.92 6.72 -1.00
N ILE A 133 4.36 5.50 -1.06
CA ILE A 133 5.05 4.33 -1.61
C ILE A 133 5.40 4.57 -3.08
N SER A 134 4.43 5.03 -3.88
CA SER A 134 4.60 5.24 -5.31
C SER A 134 5.66 6.31 -5.61
N ILE A 135 5.63 7.45 -4.90
CA ILE A 135 6.62 8.52 -5.02
C ILE A 135 8.00 7.99 -4.65
N GLY A 136 8.12 7.28 -3.52
CA GLY A 136 9.37 6.71 -3.06
C GLY A 136 9.97 5.73 -4.06
N LEU A 137 9.18 4.79 -4.56
CA LEU A 137 9.62 3.81 -5.56
C LEU A 137 9.99 4.47 -6.89
N PHE A 138 9.17 5.39 -7.39
CA PHE A 138 9.44 6.10 -8.64
C PHE A 138 10.75 6.91 -8.55
N TRP A 139 10.96 7.61 -7.44
CA TRP A 139 12.20 8.33 -7.20
C TRP A 139 13.41 7.40 -7.12
N ALA A 140 13.26 6.25 -6.41
CA ALA A 140 14.33 5.24 -6.34
C ALA A 140 14.72 4.72 -7.73
N ILE A 141 13.74 4.48 -8.62
CA ILE A 141 13.98 4.00 -9.99
C ILE A 141 14.71 5.07 -10.81
N ILE A 142 14.29 6.34 -10.77
CA ILE A 142 14.94 7.43 -11.51
C ILE A 142 16.40 7.59 -11.07
N ARG A 143 16.65 7.47 -9.76
CA ARG A 143 17.97 7.71 -9.17
C ARG A 143 18.75 6.44 -8.90
N GLN A 144 18.32 5.29 -9.44
CA GLN A 144 18.93 3.98 -9.17
C GLN A 144 20.44 3.94 -9.44
N LYS A 145 20.92 4.60 -10.50
CA LYS A 145 22.36 4.65 -10.83
C LYS A 145 23.18 5.37 -9.76
N LYS A 146 22.58 6.37 -9.08
CA LYS A 146 23.21 7.12 -8.01
C LYS A 146 23.18 6.34 -6.69
N PHE A 147 22.08 5.65 -6.42
CA PHE A 147 21.87 4.91 -5.17
C PHE A 147 22.60 3.57 -5.17
N PHE A 148 22.71 2.94 -6.34
CA PHE A 148 23.37 1.65 -6.53
C PHE A 148 24.42 1.75 -7.63
N PRO A 149 25.55 2.46 -7.38
CA PRO A 149 26.63 2.51 -8.35
C PRO A 149 27.14 1.08 -8.59
N LYS A 150 27.22 0.68 -9.87
CA LYS A 150 27.87 -0.60 -10.20
C LYS A 150 29.28 -0.54 -9.65
N LYS A 151 29.65 -1.50 -8.78
CA LYS A 151 31.05 -1.73 -8.45
C LYS A 151 31.74 -2.04 -9.77
N VAL A 152 32.58 -1.12 -10.23
CA VAL A 152 33.55 -1.43 -11.27
C VAL A 152 34.44 -2.47 -10.64
N VAL A 153 34.30 -3.71 -11.06
CA VAL A 153 35.29 -4.75 -10.79
C VAL A 153 36.54 -4.23 -11.47
N ALA A 154 37.44 -3.67 -10.68
CA ALA A 154 38.78 -3.36 -11.14
C ALA A 154 39.38 -4.68 -11.53
N GLU A 155 39.41 -4.94 -12.83
CA GLU A 155 40.15 -5.99 -13.46
C GLU A 155 41.60 -5.73 -13.12
N LYS A 156 42.12 -6.51 -12.17
CA LYS A 156 43.58 -6.59 -11.94
C LYS A 156 44.17 -7.05 -13.28
N GLN A 157 44.66 -6.12 -14.06
CA GLN A 157 45.68 -6.43 -15.04
C GLN A 157 46.90 -6.88 -14.25
N GLU A 158 47.02 -8.17 -14.06
CA GLU A 158 48.30 -8.79 -13.86
C GLU A 158 49.12 -8.57 -15.12
N THR A 159 49.86 -7.51 -15.16
CA THR A 159 50.98 -7.37 -16.05
C THR A 159 52.06 -8.36 -15.58
N GLU A 160 52.06 -9.54 -16.22
CA GLU A 160 53.24 -10.35 -16.27
C GLU A 160 54.34 -9.56 -16.99
N SER A 161 55.44 -9.38 -16.35
CA SER A 161 56.76 -9.23 -16.97
C SER A 161 57.76 -10.07 -16.21
#